data_84a5d6b0de92b397a2f508cb711a325f
#
_entry.id   84a5d6b0de92b397a2f508cb711a325f
#
_cell.length_a   1.000
_cell.length_b   1.000
_cell.length_c   1.000
_cell.angle_alpha   90.00
_cell.angle_beta   90.00
_cell.angle_gamma   90.00
#
_symmetry.space_group_name_H-M   'P 1'
#
loop_
_entity.id
_entity.type
_entity.pdbx_description
1 polymer ?
#
loop_
_entity_poly.entity_id
_entity_poly.type
_entity_poly.pdbx_seq_one_letter_code
_entity_poly.pdbx_strand_id
1 'polypeptide(L)'
;VEGYTCLNGDDKFNRHILIYATNHNGFEEINELISASYQRDGHFYKRPRMFIDEILKCENIIISTACSGGIFAESKEEDKENSDIVKSKILEWGLENKDKLFLEIQPHIYNKQIIVNNEVLKLYKQSYNIICSNDVHYTNSNFKEIRKIISMDKNSGDEFELAFDLS
;
A
#
# COMPACT_ATOMS: atom_id res chain seq x y z
N VAL A 1 -8.78 -3.87 5.00
CA VAL A 1 -8.73 -2.39 5.05
C VAL A 1 -7.60 -1.89 4.14
N GLU A 2 -7.82 -0.76 3.50
CA GLU A 2 -6.76 0.04 2.87
C GLU A 2 -6.32 1.13 3.85
N GLY A 3 -5.03 1.28 4.03
CA GLY A 3 -4.45 2.24 4.96
C GLY A 3 -3.08 2.72 4.53
N TYR A 4 -2.42 3.43 5.44
CA TYR A 4 -1.06 3.92 5.24
C TYR A 4 -0.13 3.35 6.30
N THR A 5 1.05 2.93 5.88
CA THR A 5 2.13 2.51 6.80
C THR A 5 3.35 3.40 6.68
N CYS A 6 4.12 3.45 7.77
CA CYS A 6 5.37 4.17 7.88
C CYS A 6 6.32 3.43 8.84
N LEU A 7 7.58 3.84 8.89
CA LEU A 7 8.54 3.24 9.80
C LEU A 7 8.27 3.63 11.26
N ASN A 8 8.09 4.93 11.50
CA ASN A 8 7.85 5.52 12.83
C ASN A 8 7.25 6.93 12.69
N GLY A 9 7.10 7.66 13.79
CA GLY A 9 6.52 9.01 13.80
C GLY A 9 7.30 10.06 13.02
N ASP A 10 8.60 9.89 12.86
CA ASP A 10 9.48 10.83 12.13
C ASP A 10 9.48 10.60 10.63
N ASP A 11 9.04 9.41 10.19
CA ASP A 11 8.90 9.10 8.76
C ASP A 11 7.86 10.02 8.11
N LYS A 12 8.21 10.68 7.02
CA LYS A 12 7.33 11.62 6.31
C LYS A 12 6.71 11.02 5.05
N PHE A 13 6.99 9.75 4.75
CA PHE A 13 6.42 9.04 3.62
C PHE A 13 5.27 8.11 4.05
N ASN A 14 4.11 8.28 3.43
CA ASN A 14 2.90 7.48 3.67
C ASN A 14 2.77 6.44 2.55
N ARG A 15 3.00 5.16 2.86
CA ARG A 15 2.92 4.05 1.90
C ARG A 15 1.58 3.35 2.02
N HIS A 16 0.88 3.19 0.91
CA HIS A 16 -0.33 2.37 0.89
C HIS A 16 -0.03 0.93 1.28
N ILE A 17 -0.94 0.34 2.03
CA ILE A 17 -0.93 -1.06 2.42
C ILE A 17 -2.35 -1.58 2.48
N LEU A 18 -2.56 -2.82 2.04
CA LEU A 18 -3.84 -3.51 2.19
C LEU A 18 -3.68 -4.60 3.25
N ILE A 19 -4.60 -4.63 4.21
CA ILE A 19 -4.61 -5.60 5.29
C ILE A 19 -5.98 -6.29 5.33
N TYR A 20 -5.97 -7.61 5.31
CA TYR A 20 -7.17 -8.44 5.33
C TYR A 20 -7.17 -9.30 6.58
N ALA A 21 -8.30 -9.34 7.30
CA ALA A 21 -8.51 -10.25 8.41
C ALA A 21 -8.75 -11.67 7.89
N THR A 22 -8.11 -12.65 8.48
CA THR A 22 -8.34 -14.08 8.16
C THR A 22 -9.47 -14.69 9.01
N ASN A 23 -9.81 -14.05 10.11
CA ASN A 23 -10.85 -14.48 11.06
C ASN A 23 -11.28 -13.29 11.94
N HIS A 24 -12.11 -13.56 12.95
CA HIS A 24 -12.61 -12.52 13.86
C HIS A 24 -11.49 -11.86 14.68
N ASN A 25 -10.49 -12.61 15.13
CA ASN A 25 -9.36 -12.03 15.85
C ASN A 25 -8.57 -11.06 14.96
N GLY A 26 -8.36 -11.41 13.68
CA GLY A 26 -7.73 -10.51 12.71
C GLY A 26 -8.55 -9.22 12.46
N PHE A 27 -9.86 -9.30 12.53
CA PHE A 27 -10.71 -8.11 12.49
C PHE A 27 -10.49 -7.21 13.71
N GLU A 28 -10.35 -7.79 14.91
CA GLU A 28 -10.03 -7.03 16.12
C GLU A 28 -8.64 -6.42 16.06
N GLU A 29 -7.62 -7.16 15.61
CA GLU A 29 -6.25 -6.66 15.38
C GLU A 29 -6.25 -5.46 14.43
N ILE A 30 -6.98 -5.52 13.32
CA ILE A 30 -7.11 -4.40 12.37
C ILE A 30 -7.79 -3.20 13.01
N ASN A 31 -8.85 -3.39 13.79
CA ASN A 31 -9.53 -2.30 14.48
C ASN A 31 -8.63 -1.61 15.51
N GLU A 32 -7.77 -2.35 16.20
CA GLU A 32 -6.77 -1.79 17.12
C GLU A 32 -5.73 -0.94 16.35
N LEU A 33 -5.22 -1.44 15.23
CA LEU A 33 -4.30 -0.68 14.37
C LEU A 33 -4.92 0.61 13.85
N ILE A 34 -6.18 0.56 13.38
CA ILE A 34 -6.91 1.74 12.91
C ILE A 34 -7.09 2.74 14.06
N SER A 35 -7.54 2.27 15.23
CA SER A 35 -7.74 3.13 16.40
C SER A 35 -6.43 3.80 16.83
N ALA A 36 -5.33 3.04 16.87
CA ALA A 36 -4.01 3.55 17.17
C ALA A 36 -3.57 4.64 16.17
N SER A 37 -3.85 4.45 14.89
CA SER A 37 -3.46 5.39 13.83
C SER A 37 -4.09 6.79 13.97
N TYR A 38 -5.22 6.89 14.67
CA TYR A 38 -5.89 8.16 14.96
C TYR A 38 -5.57 8.73 16.34
N GLN A 39 -5.25 7.88 17.32
CA GLN A 39 -5.21 8.27 18.74
C GLN A 39 -3.79 8.39 19.30
N ARG A 40 -2.82 7.64 18.78
CA ARG A 40 -1.47 7.61 19.34
C ARG A 40 -0.59 8.70 18.75
N ASP A 41 0.24 9.28 19.59
CA ASP A 41 1.23 10.26 19.19
C ASP A 41 2.18 9.71 18.12
N GLY A 42 2.50 10.54 17.12
CA GLY A 42 3.39 10.17 16.01
C GLY A 42 2.74 9.37 14.88
N HIS A 43 1.56 8.78 15.09
CA HIS A 43 0.88 8.02 14.04
C HIS A 43 0.22 8.89 12.97
N PHE A 44 -0.13 10.13 13.28
CA PHE A 44 -0.77 11.03 12.32
C PHE A 44 0.24 11.98 11.67
N TYR A 45 0.41 11.85 10.36
CA TYR A 45 1.12 12.82 9.53
C TYR A 45 0.38 13.01 8.22
N LYS A 46 -0.36 14.12 8.08
CA LYS A 46 -1.30 14.40 6.98
C LYS A 46 -2.44 13.37 6.86
N ARG A 47 -2.22 12.14 7.27
CA ARG A 47 -3.15 11.01 7.27
C ARG A 47 -2.87 10.11 8.48
N PRO A 48 -3.85 9.33 8.95
CA PRO A 48 -3.62 8.30 9.95
C PRO A 48 -2.72 7.20 9.36
N ARG A 49 -1.75 6.74 10.14
CA ARG A 49 -0.74 5.74 9.72
C ARG A 49 -0.59 4.67 10.77
N MET A 50 -0.31 3.46 10.33
CA MET A 50 0.06 2.33 11.15
C MET A 50 1.58 2.13 11.05
N PHE A 51 2.27 1.95 12.17
CA PHE A 51 3.69 1.63 12.12
C PHE A 51 3.88 0.21 11.62
N ILE A 52 4.85 0.01 10.75
CA ILE A 52 5.09 -1.31 10.15
C ILE A 52 5.31 -2.39 11.22
N ASP A 53 6.03 -2.10 12.30
CA ASP A 53 6.29 -3.05 13.38
C ASP A 53 5.04 -3.43 14.18
N GLU A 54 3.99 -2.60 14.17
CA GLU A 54 2.71 -2.94 14.78
C GLU A 54 1.92 -3.88 13.86
N ILE A 55 1.91 -3.61 12.56
CA ILE A 55 1.25 -4.47 11.56
C ILE A 55 1.86 -5.87 11.57
N LEU A 56 3.19 -5.97 11.56
CA LEU A 56 3.89 -7.26 11.48
C LEU A 56 3.79 -8.11 12.76
N LYS A 57 3.26 -7.56 13.88
CA LYS A 57 2.93 -8.31 15.09
C LYS A 57 1.57 -8.99 15.03
N CYS A 58 0.70 -8.60 14.11
CA CYS A 58 -0.61 -9.20 13.96
C CYS A 58 -0.48 -10.64 13.43
N GLU A 59 -1.21 -11.56 14.05
CA GLU A 59 -1.12 -12.99 13.72
C GLU A 59 -2.18 -13.44 12.72
N ASN A 60 -3.32 -12.76 12.68
CA ASN A 60 -4.50 -13.19 11.94
C ASN A 60 -4.81 -12.29 10.73
N ILE A 61 -3.77 -11.83 10.05
CA ILE A 61 -3.90 -10.94 8.89
C ILE A 61 -3.17 -11.49 7.65
N ILE A 62 -3.62 -11.01 6.50
CA ILE A 62 -2.93 -11.10 5.22
C ILE A 62 -2.60 -9.66 4.78
N ILE A 63 -1.43 -9.47 4.21
CA ILE A 63 -0.94 -8.19 3.70
C ILE A 63 -0.80 -8.25 2.19
N SER A 64 -1.28 -7.21 1.48
CA SER A 64 -0.90 -6.92 0.10
C SER A 64 -0.15 -5.59 0.00
N THR A 65 0.81 -5.53 -0.91
CA THR A 65 1.72 -4.38 -1.07
C THR A 65 1.09 -3.19 -1.81
N ALA A 66 -0.17 -3.30 -2.16
CA ALA A 66 -1.00 -2.28 -2.79
C ALA A 66 -0.46 -1.74 -4.14
N CYS A 67 -0.83 -0.52 -4.49
CA CYS A 67 -0.63 0.10 -5.80
C CYS A 67 0.70 0.86 -5.92
N SER A 68 0.82 1.72 -6.93
CA SER A 68 1.97 2.60 -7.16
C SER A 68 2.29 3.60 -6.04
N GLY A 69 1.42 3.74 -5.05
CA GLY A 69 1.66 4.48 -3.80
C GLY A 69 2.01 3.59 -2.62
N GLY A 70 2.20 2.29 -2.85
CA GLY A 70 2.44 1.26 -1.84
C GLY A 70 3.90 1.09 -1.44
N ILE A 71 4.21 -0.11 -0.94
CA ILE A 71 5.52 -0.45 -0.37
C ILE A 71 6.66 -0.38 -1.40
N PHE A 72 6.36 -0.62 -2.68
CA PHE A 72 7.35 -0.59 -3.77
C PHE A 72 7.36 0.74 -4.54
N ALA A 73 6.60 1.74 -4.08
CA ALA A 73 6.62 3.06 -4.69
C ALA A 73 8.02 3.70 -4.61
N GLU A 74 8.37 4.47 -5.62
CA GLU A 74 9.56 5.32 -5.55
C GLU A 74 9.40 6.36 -4.44
N SER A 75 10.38 6.42 -3.57
CA SER A 75 10.50 7.45 -2.54
C SER A 75 11.41 8.58 -3.01
N LYS A 76 11.22 9.77 -2.46
CA LYS A 76 12.20 10.83 -2.59
C LYS A 76 13.49 10.45 -1.89
N GLU A 77 14.61 11.07 -2.26
CA GLU A 77 15.92 10.76 -1.66
C GLU A 77 15.91 10.91 -0.14
N GLU A 78 15.21 11.92 0.38
CA GLU A 78 15.06 12.19 1.82
C GLU A 78 14.29 11.10 2.60
N ASP A 79 13.45 10.32 1.90
CA ASP A 79 12.60 9.26 2.48
C ASP A 79 13.11 7.86 2.14
N LYS A 80 14.18 7.74 1.36
CA LYS A 80 14.66 6.49 0.77
C LYS A 80 15.07 5.47 1.83
N GLU A 81 15.85 5.88 2.82
CA GLU A 81 16.31 5.00 3.89
C GLU A 81 15.13 4.36 4.62
N ASN A 82 14.16 5.16 5.05
CA ASN A 82 12.95 4.66 5.72
C ASN A 82 12.13 3.72 4.82
N SER A 83 12.06 4.03 3.52
CA SER A 83 11.36 3.20 2.54
C SER A 83 12.03 1.85 2.36
N ASP A 84 13.36 1.81 2.28
CA ASP A 84 14.12 0.59 2.15
C ASP A 84 14.02 -0.28 3.42
N ILE A 85 14.01 0.34 4.61
CA ILE A 85 13.80 -0.37 5.88
C ILE A 85 12.39 -0.98 5.94
N VAL A 86 11.33 -0.21 5.63
CA VAL A 86 9.95 -0.73 5.63
C VAL A 86 9.80 -1.88 4.64
N LYS A 87 10.36 -1.74 3.44
CA LYS A 87 10.36 -2.77 2.40
C LYS A 87 11.07 -4.05 2.87
N SER A 88 12.26 -3.91 3.47
CA SER A 88 13.02 -5.06 4.00
C SER A 88 12.25 -5.79 5.09
N LYS A 89 11.69 -5.07 6.07
CA LYS A 89 10.90 -5.67 7.16
C LYS A 89 9.71 -6.48 6.64
N ILE A 90 8.95 -5.95 5.69
CA ILE A 90 7.81 -6.66 5.08
C ILE A 90 8.26 -7.89 4.31
N LEU A 91 9.35 -7.80 3.56
CA LEU A 91 9.85 -8.92 2.78
C LEU A 91 10.40 -10.03 3.69
N GLU A 92 11.16 -9.70 4.72
CA GLU A 92 11.65 -10.66 5.72
C GLU A 92 10.49 -11.37 6.42
N TRP A 93 9.50 -10.61 6.90
CA TRP A 93 8.29 -11.19 7.50
C TRP A 93 7.54 -12.11 6.52
N GLY A 94 7.47 -11.74 5.26
CA GLY A 94 6.82 -12.53 4.21
C GLY A 94 7.52 -13.86 3.92
N LEU A 95 8.83 -13.96 4.09
CA LEU A 95 9.55 -15.24 3.95
C LEU A 95 9.18 -16.22 5.07
N GLU A 96 8.91 -15.73 6.27
CA GLU A 96 8.46 -16.52 7.42
C GLU A 96 6.95 -16.82 7.37
N ASN A 97 6.17 -15.93 6.72
CA ASN A 97 4.72 -15.97 6.63
C ASN A 97 4.23 -16.07 5.18
N LYS A 98 4.66 -17.09 4.45
CA LYS A 98 4.49 -17.22 2.99
C LYS A 98 3.05 -17.09 2.51
N ASP A 99 2.10 -17.60 3.26
CA ASP A 99 0.67 -17.55 2.90
C ASP A 99 -0.02 -16.25 3.31
N LYS A 100 0.71 -15.32 3.89
CA LYS A 100 0.17 -14.07 4.43
C LYS A 100 0.69 -12.80 3.74
N LEU A 101 1.73 -12.88 2.91
CA LEU A 101 2.21 -11.75 2.10
C LEU A 101 1.95 -11.98 0.62
N PHE A 102 1.29 -11.02 0.00
CA PHE A 102 1.05 -10.98 -1.43
C PHE A 102 1.64 -9.70 -2.02
N LEU A 103 2.58 -9.86 -2.94
CA LEU A 103 3.13 -8.76 -3.71
C LEU A 103 2.18 -8.45 -4.87
N GLU A 104 1.76 -7.21 -5.01
CA GLU A 104 0.72 -6.82 -5.95
C GLU A 104 1.32 -6.20 -7.21
N ILE A 105 0.87 -6.66 -8.37
CA ILE A 105 1.11 -6.04 -9.67
C ILE A 105 -0.22 -5.60 -10.27
N GLN A 106 -0.18 -4.50 -11.05
CA GLN A 106 -1.38 -3.94 -11.68
C GLN A 106 -1.12 -3.71 -13.17
N PRO A 107 -2.10 -3.97 -14.06
CA PRO A 107 -1.92 -3.89 -15.51
C PRO A 107 -1.97 -2.45 -16.04
N HIS A 108 -1.51 -1.48 -15.27
CA HIS A 108 -1.50 -0.08 -15.66
C HIS A 108 -0.18 0.32 -16.33
N ILE A 109 -0.27 1.17 -17.35
CA ILE A 109 0.85 1.52 -18.23
C ILE A 109 1.56 2.84 -17.86
N TYR A 110 1.14 3.53 -16.80
CA TYR A 110 1.83 4.74 -16.37
C TYR A 110 3.14 4.42 -15.61
N ASN A 111 4.14 5.29 -15.76
CA ASN A 111 5.52 5.01 -15.35
C ASN A 111 5.67 4.52 -13.92
N LYS A 112 5.00 5.14 -12.94
CA LYS A 112 5.11 4.74 -11.51
C LYS A 112 4.68 3.28 -11.29
N GLN A 113 3.60 2.83 -11.96
CA GLN A 113 3.14 1.45 -11.82
C GLN A 113 4.05 0.46 -12.54
N ILE A 114 4.59 0.84 -13.70
CA ILE A 114 5.58 0.01 -14.42
C ILE A 114 6.81 -0.23 -13.55
N ILE A 115 7.28 0.80 -12.84
CA ILE A 115 8.41 0.68 -11.92
C ILE A 115 8.08 -0.31 -10.79
N VAL A 116 6.93 -0.15 -10.13
CA VAL A 116 6.46 -1.06 -9.07
C VAL A 116 6.35 -2.49 -9.59
N ASN A 117 5.70 -2.70 -10.73
CA ASN A 117 5.57 -4.03 -11.33
C ASN A 117 6.94 -4.68 -11.58
N ASN A 118 7.91 -3.91 -12.10
CA ASN A 118 9.25 -4.41 -12.37
C ASN A 118 10.00 -4.79 -11.09
N GLU A 119 9.87 -4.01 -10.01
CA GLU A 119 10.45 -4.33 -8.70
C GLU A 119 9.85 -5.63 -8.12
N VAL A 120 8.53 -5.76 -8.15
CA VAL A 120 7.84 -6.98 -7.71
C VAL A 120 8.24 -8.20 -8.53
N LEU A 121 8.30 -8.08 -9.86
CA LEU A 121 8.67 -9.20 -10.75
C LEU A 121 10.11 -9.66 -10.56
N LYS A 122 11.04 -8.81 -10.11
CA LYS A 122 12.39 -9.23 -9.72
C LYS A 122 12.38 -10.23 -8.54
N LEU A 123 11.38 -10.13 -7.67
CA LEU A 123 11.22 -10.97 -6.48
C LEU A 123 10.49 -12.30 -6.76
N TYR A 124 9.92 -12.47 -7.96
CA TYR A 124 9.16 -13.69 -8.33
C TYR A 124 9.94 -14.99 -8.09
N LYS A 125 11.23 -14.99 -8.35
CA LYS A 125 12.10 -16.15 -8.15
C LYS A 125 12.45 -16.43 -6.69
N GLN A 126 12.08 -15.57 -5.77
CA GLN A 126 12.41 -15.64 -4.34
C GLN A 126 11.27 -16.22 -3.48
N SER A 127 10.32 -16.93 -4.10
CA SER A 127 9.21 -17.63 -3.43
C SER A 127 8.17 -16.73 -2.75
N TYR A 128 8.00 -15.49 -3.20
CA TYR A 128 6.89 -14.65 -2.79
C TYR A 128 5.64 -14.93 -3.63
N ASN A 129 4.47 -14.83 -3.02
CA ASN A 129 3.21 -14.86 -3.75
C ASN A 129 2.99 -13.54 -4.48
N ILE A 130 2.62 -13.61 -5.75
CA ILE A 130 2.26 -12.44 -6.55
C ILE A 130 0.79 -12.54 -6.92
N ILE A 131 0.07 -11.43 -6.74
CA ILE A 131 -1.32 -11.28 -7.20
C ILE A 131 -1.41 -10.15 -8.23
N CYS A 132 -2.39 -10.25 -9.11
CA CYS A 132 -2.73 -9.20 -10.05
C CYS A 132 -4.08 -8.59 -9.65
N SER A 133 -4.11 -7.28 -9.49
CA SER A 133 -5.33 -6.50 -9.23
C SER A 133 -5.48 -5.38 -10.24
N ASN A 134 -6.61 -4.69 -10.24
CA ASN A 134 -6.86 -3.61 -11.19
C ASN A 134 -7.06 -2.24 -10.54
N ASP A 135 -7.01 -2.10 -9.21
CA ASP A 135 -7.14 -0.84 -8.48
C ASP A 135 -8.25 0.09 -9.04
N VAL A 136 -9.46 -0.45 -9.18
CA VAL A 136 -10.57 0.18 -9.87
C VAL A 136 -11.06 1.42 -9.13
N HIS A 137 -11.06 2.57 -9.80
CA HIS A 137 -11.50 3.85 -9.23
C HIS A 137 -12.88 4.31 -9.72
N TYR A 138 -13.42 3.70 -10.75
CA TYR A 138 -14.77 3.97 -11.28
C TYR A 138 -15.30 2.76 -12.07
N THR A 139 -16.61 2.68 -12.23
CA THR A 139 -17.27 1.48 -12.77
C THR A 139 -17.20 1.35 -14.29
N ASN A 140 -17.08 2.46 -15.00
CA ASN A 140 -16.94 2.50 -16.46
C ASN A 140 -16.41 3.87 -16.92
N SER A 141 -15.99 3.97 -18.17
CA SER A 141 -15.39 5.16 -18.78
C SER A 141 -16.23 6.44 -18.67
N ASN A 142 -17.58 6.35 -18.57
CA ASN A 142 -18.46 7.51 -18.42
C ASN A 142 -18.24 8.25 -17.08
N PHE A 143 -17.74 7.57 -16.06
CA PHE A 143 -17.46 8.16 -14.75
C PHE A 143 -16.04 8.76 -14.63
N LYS A 144 -15.22 8.62 -15.67
CA LYS A 144 -13.85 9.16 -15.73
C LYS A 144 -13.82 10.67 -15.48
N GLU A 145 -14.72 11.42 -16.11
CA GLU A 145 -14.79 12.88 -15.93
C GLU A 145 -15.20 13.28 -14.50
N ILE A 146 -16.10 12.55 -13.89
CA ILE A 146 -16.49 12.76 -12.48
C ILE A 146 -15.26 12.54 -11.57
N ARG A 147 -14.49 11.49 -11.82
CA ARG A 147 -13.26 11.21 -11.06
C ARG A 147 -12.23 12.31 -11.23
N LYS A 148 -12.07 12.88 -12.42
CA LYS A 148 -11.19 14.02 -12.66
C LYS A 148 -11.60 15.23 -11.81
N ILE A 149 -12.88 15.57 -11.80
CA ILE A 149 -13.41 16.69 -10.99
C ILE A 149 -13.08 16.50 -9.51
N ILE A 150 -13.33 15.30 -8.98
CA ILE A 150 -13.02 14.97 -7.58
C ILE A 150 -11.50 15.06 -7.30
N SER A 151 -10.66 14.72 -8.28
CA SER A 151 -9.20 14.77 -8.15
C SER A 151 -8.64 16.18 -8.21
N MET A 152 -9.27 17.10 -8.96
CA MET A 152 -8.85 18.50 -9.09
C MET A 152 -8.87 19.26 -7.76
N ASP A 153 -9.77 18.90 -6.85
CA ASP A 153 -9.86 19.51 -5.51
C ASP A 153 -8.66 19.15 -4.61
N LYS A 154 -7.83 18.18 -5.00
CA LYS A 154 -6.71 17.69 -4.18
C LYS A 154 -5.36 18.31 -4.49
N ASN A 155 -5.28 19.36 -5.33
CA ASN A 155 -4.03 20.05 -5.70
C ASN A 155 -2.89 19.08 -6.12
N SER A 156 -3.20 17.93 -6.70
CA SER A 156 -2.22 17.03 -7.26
C SER A 156 -1.99 17.41 -8.72
N GLY A 157 -0.89 18.10 -9.01
CA GLY A 157 -0.43 18.39 -10.37
C GLY A 157 0.05 17.16 -11.14
N ASP A 158 -0.30 15.97 -10.69
CA ASP A 158 -0.06 14.74 -11.42
C ASP A 158 -1.21 14.55 -12.41
N GLU A 159 -0.89 14.60 -13.69
CA GLU A 159 -1.72 14.08 -14.76
C GLU A 159 -1.92 12.57 -14.51
N PHE A 160 -2.95 12.23 -13.75
CA PHE A 160 -3.43 10.87 -13.69
C PHE A 160 -4.05 10.54 -15.06
N GLU A 161 -3.29 9.91 -15.94
CA GLU A 161 -3.87 9.12 -17.02
C GLU A 161 -4.65 7.97 -16.35
N LEU A 162 -5.92 8.26 -16.10
CA LEU A 162 -6.84 7.31 -15.44
C LEU A 162 -7.23 6.23 -16.45
N ALA A 163 -6.45 5.15 -16.49
CA ALA A 163 -6.77 3.94 -17.23
C ALA A 163 -7.40 2.87 -16.31
N PHE A 164 -8.32 3.30 -15.41
CA PHE A 164 -8.84 2.45 -14.34
C PHE A 164 -10.33 2.18 -14.49
N ASP A 165 -10.78 1.71 -15.63
CA ASP A 165 -12.13 1.22 -15.78
C ASP A 165 -12.20 -0.32 -15.81
N LEU A 166 -13.42 -0.86 -15.74
CA LEU A 166 -13.68 -2.30 -15.78
C LEU A 166 -13.78 -2.86 -17.22
N SER A 167 -13.56 -2.01 -18.24
CA SER A 167 -13.68 -2.41 -19.64
C SER A 167 -12.42 -3.03 -20.21
#